data_b5aebe9d7caedfe6faa6cf097b727851
#
_entry.id   b5aebe9d7caedfe6faa6cf097b727851
#
_cell.length_a   1.000
_cell.length_b   1.000
_cell.length_c   1.000
_cell.angle_alpha   90.00
_cell.angle_beta   90.00
_cell.angle_gamma   90.00
#
_symmetry.space_group_name_H-M   'P 1'
#
loop_
_entity.id
_entity.type
_entity.pdbx_description
1 polymer ?
#
loop_
_entity_poly.entity_id
_entity_poly.type
_entity_poly.pdbx_seq_one_letter_code
_entity_poly.pdbx_strand_id
1 'polypeptide(L)'
;MWGAKLLQQMFAEMASHRPVPATLHLDHCPDIEMIKTCLDAGWNSALFDASSLSYQDNLRLCKEVVAFAKKHGAGVEGELEAVRGIEDEVGSDVEGELVPVDRCVEFIEATGIDCFAPAIGTAHGLYKTEPKINFERVEAIVARRPTPIVLHGGTGLSSDTFRKLIAAGCAKVNISTMLKITFADSFKHYLEAKPKEYDPMKLQRAVHADLVNVAKGFMETFGSAGRA
;
A
#
# COMPACT_ATOMS: atom_id res chain seq x y z
N MET A 1 15.40 -10.65 -11.57
CA MET A 1 14.45 -10.23 -10.51
C MET A 1 14.96 -10.74 -9.16
N TRP A 2 14.94 -9.94 -8.12
CA TRP A 2 15.33 -10.34 -6.77
C TRP A 2 14.36 -11.39 -6.24
N GLY A 3 14.86 -12.47 -5.66
CA GLY A 3 13.99 -13.51 -5.09
C GLY A 3 13.38 -13.10 -3.74
N ALA A 4 12.21 -13.64 -3.40
CA ALA A 4 11.48 -13.35 -2.16
C ALA A 4 12.36 -13.52 -0.91
N LYS A 5 13.16 -14.58 -0.85
CA LYS A 5 14.07 -14.86 0.27
C LYS A 5 15.17 -13.81 0.41
N LEU A 6 15.76 -13.33 -0.70
CA LEU A 6 16.81 -12.32 -0.64
C LEU A 6 16.25 -10.98 -0.13
N LEU A 7 15.10 -10.55 -0.64
CA LEU A 7 14.44 -9.34 -0.19
C LEU A 7 14.09 -9.41 1.31
N GLN A 8 13.60 -10.55 1.76
CA GLN A 8 13.31 -10.76 3.17
C GLN A 8 14.58 -10.66 4.04
N GLN A 9 15.69 -11.26 3.61
CA GLN A 9 16.97 -11.18 4.35
C GLN A 9 17.48 -9.74 4.43
N MET A 10 17.43 -8.99 3.33
CA MET A 10 17.79 -7.57 3.30
C MET A 10 16.90 -6.74 4.24
N PHE A 11 15.58 -6.98 4.20
CA PHE A 11 14.62 -6.31 5.07
C PHE A 11 14.89 -6.63 6.54
N ALA A 12 15.05 -7.90 6.90
CA ALA A 12 15.30 -8.32 8.27
C ALA A 12 16.57 -7.69 8.84
N GLU A 13 17.66 -7.68 8.07
CA GLU A 13 18.92 -7.04 8.47
C GLU A 13 18.71 -5.54 8.70
N MET A 14 18.08 -4.84 7.78
CA MET A 14 17.83 -3.40 7.91
C MET A 14 16.90 -3.08 9.08
N ALA A 15 15.87 -3.87 9.30
CA ALA A 15 14.88 -3.68 10.37
C ALA A 15 15.50 -3.94 11.76
N SER A 16 16.40 -4.93 11.90
CA SER A 16 17.04 -5.28 13.17
C SER A 16 17.83 -4.13 13.81
N HIS A 17 18.28 -3.17 13.01
CA HIS A 17 19.03 -2.00 13.46
C HIS A 17 18.14 -0.79 13.77
N ARG A 18 16.82 -0.94 13.78
CA ARG A 18 15.87 0.16 14.01
C ARG A 18 14.90 -0.20 15.14
N PRO A 19 14.64 0.73 16.08
CA PRO A 19 13.70 0.50 17.18
C PRO A 19 12.25 0.76 16.79
N VAL A 20 11.90 0.58 15.51
CA VAL A 20 10.56 0.85 14.98
C VAL A 20 9.98 -0.44 14.40
N PRO A 21 8.68 -0.72 14.59
CA PRO A 21 8.03 -1.83 13.93
C PRO A 21 8.10 -1.68 12.42
N ALA A 22 8.39 -2.78 11.72
CA ALA A 22 8.48 -2.80 10.28
C ALA A 22 7.79 -4.04 9.71
N THR A 23 7.16 -3.89 8.55
CA THR A 23 6.45 -4.96 7.85
C THR A 23 6.97 -5.05 6.41
N LEU A 24 7.31 -6.26 5.98
CA LEU A 24 7.57 -6.56 4.58
C LEU A 24 6.27 -7.04 3.94
N HIS A 25 5.67 -6.17 3.13
CA HIS A 25 4.36 -6.36 2.52
C HIS A 25 4.49 -6.66 1.02
N LEU A 26 3.79 -7.66 0.54
CA LEU A 26 3.61 -7.94 -0.88
C LEU A 26 2.36 -7.21 -1.36
N ASP A 27 2.55 -6.13 -2.10
CA ASP A 27 1.46 -5.27 -2.58
C ASP A 27 0.92 -5.76 -3.93
N HIS A 28 -0.40 -5.67 -4.12
CA HIS A 28 -1.12 -6.00 -5.36
C HIS A 28 -0.69 -7.32 -6.04
N CYS A 29 -0.75 -8.43 -5.32
CA CYS A 29 -0.38 -9.73 -5.89
C CYS A 29 -1.62 -10.58 -6.20
N PRO A 30 -1.92 -10.87 -7.49
CA PRO A 30 -3.01 -11.76 -7.87
C PRO A 30 -2.60 -13.25 -7.84
N ASP A 31 -1.31 -13.54 -7.76
CA ASP A 31 -0.76 -14.91 -7.80
C ASP A 31 -0.61 -15.50 -6.40
N ILE A 32 -1.51 -16.43 -6.06
CA ILE A 32 -1.52 -17.11 -4.76
C ILE A 32 -0.23 -17.89 -4.49
N GLU A 33 0.37 -18.50 -5.50
CA GLU A 33 1.62 -19.25 -5.32
C GLU A 33 2.80 -18.30 -5.05
N MET A 34 2.80 -17.12 -5.63
CA MET A 34 3.77 -16.07 -5.29
C MET A 34 3.56 -15.60 -3.84
N ILE A 35 2.32 -15.38 -3.40
CA ILE A 35 2.01 -15.02 -2.01
C ILE A 35 2.53 -16.11 -1.06
N LYS A 36 2.23 -17.37 -1.32
CA LYS A 36 2.72 -18.51 -0.52
C LYS A 36 4.25 -18.52 -0.46
N THR A 37 4.91 -18.34 -1.60
CA THR A 37 6.38 -18.28 -1.70
C THR A 37 6.97 -17.15 -0.84
N CYS A 38 6.35 -15.97 -0.84
CA CYS A 38 6.78 -14.85 -0.02
C CYS A 38 6.58 -15.13 1.48
N LEU A 39 5.42 -15.66 1.86
CA LEU A 39 5.12 -16.01 3.25
C LEU A 39 6.05 -17.12 3.78
N ASP A 40 6.32 -18.16 2.99
CA ASP A 40 7.29 -19.22 3.30
C ASP A 40 8.73 -18.65 3.46
N ALA A 41 9.05 -17.59 2.73
CA ALA A 41 10.32 -16.89 2.86
C ALA A 41 10.40 -15.97 4.09
N GLY A 42 9.30 -15.81 4.85
CA GLY A 42 9.25 -14.99 6.07
C GLY A 42 8.73 -13.57 5.86
N TRP A 43 8.05 -13.28 4.75
CA TRP A 43 7.27 -12.05 4.62
C TRP A 43 6.10 -12.11 5.59
N ASN A 44 5.71 -10.99 6.15
CA ASN A 44 4.72 -10.95 7.24
C ASN A 44 3.43 -10.22 6.88
N SER A 45 3.26 -9.83 5.61
CA SER A 45 2.02 -9.23 5.12
C SER A 45 1.89 -9.38 3.61
N ALA A 46 0.66 -9.52 3.11
CA ALA A 46 0.36 -9.54 1.68
C ALA A 46 -1.02 -8.94 1.38
N LEU A 47 -1.13 -8.23 0.26
CA LEU A 47 -2.41 -7.90 -0.39
C LEU A 47 -2.67 -8.94 -1.47
N PHE A 48 -3.73 -9.72 -1.29
CA PHE A 48 -4.27 -10.55 -2.37
C PHE A 48 -5.21 -9.71 -3.23
N ASP A 49 -4.73 -9.35 -4.41
CA ASP A 49 -5.50 -8.54 -5.37
C ASP A 49 -6.29 -9.45 -6.31
N ALA A 50 -7.54 -9.66 -5.97
CA ALA A 50 -8.53 -10.37 -6.77
C ALA A 50 -9.67 -9.46 -7.24
N SER A 51 -9.44 -8.16 -7.30
CA SER A 51 -10.43 -7.14 -7.68
C SER A 51 -10.99 -7.32 -9.10
N SER A 52 -10.25 -8.02 -9.97
CA SER A 52 -10.69 -8.39 -11.33
C SER A 52 -11.57 -9.64 -11.39
N LEU A 53 -11.69 -10.39 -10.29
CA LEU A 53 -12.46 -11.64 -10.23
C LEU A 53 -13.92 -11.38 -9.81
N SER A 54 -14.75 -12.44 -9.95
CA SER A 54 -16.08 -12.40 -9.37
C SER A 54 -16.01 -12.30 -7.85
N TYR A 55 -17.03 -11.69 -7.21
CA TYR A 55 -17.12 -11.62 -5.75
C TYR A 55 -16.95 -13.01 -5.08
N GLN A 56 -17.55 -14.03 -5.65
CA GLN A 56 -17.49 -15.40 -5.09
C GLN A 56 -16.10 -16.02 -5.19
N ASP A 57 -15.42 -15.80 -6.31
CA ASP A 57 -14.05 -16.29 -6.48
C ASP A 57 -13.07 -15.50 -5.61
N ASN A 58 -13.19 -14.18 -5.54
CA ASN A 58 -12.40 -13.35 -4.64
C ASN A 58 -12.59 -13.84 -3.18
N LEU A 59 -13.82 -13.96 -2.73
CA LEU A 59 -14.15 -14.45 -1.38
C LEU A 59 -13.53 -15.83 -1.09
N ARG A 60 -13.66 -16.77 -2.01
CA ARG A 60 -13.13 -18.13 -1.87
C ARG A 60 -11.60 -18.15 -1.80
N LEU A 61 -10.95 -17.46 -2.74
CA LEU A 61 -9.49 -17.44 -2.84
C LEU A 61 -8.87 -16.63 -1.71
N CYS A 62 -9.47 -15.51 -1.33
CA CYS A 62 -9.01 -14.72 -0.19
C CYS A 62 -9.04 -15.54 1.12
N LYS A 63 -10.07 -16.35 1.35
CA LYS A 63 -10.09 -17.31 2.49
C LYS A 63 -8.92 -18.28 2.47
N GLU A 64 -8.55 -18.80 1.30
CA GLU A 64 -7.38 -19.68 1.16
C GLU A 64 -6.10 -18.96 1.57
N VAL A 65 -5.90 -17.73 1.05
CA VAL A 65 -4.73 -16.90 1.38
C VAL A 65 -4.68 -16.59 2.87
N VAL A 66 -5.80 -16.17 3.48
CA VAL A 66 -5.90 -15.91 4.92
C VAL A 66 -5.56 -17.14 5.75
N ALA A 67 -6.10 -18.31 5.37
CA ALA A 67 -5.82 -19.55 6.08
C ALA A 67 -4.34 -19.96 5.99
N PHE A 68 -3.68 -19.68 4.87
CA PHE A 68 -2.26 -19.92 4.71
C PHE A 68 -1.43 -18.90 5.52
N ALA A 69 -1.72 -17.60 5.40
CA ALA A 69 -1.01 -16.53 6.09
C ALA A 69 -1.04 -16.69 7.62
N LYS A 70 -2.17 -17.13 8.19
CA LYS A 70 -2.28 -17.41 9.64
C LYS A 70 -1.28 -18.45 10.15
N LYS A 71 -0.92 -19.44 9.34
CA LYS A 71 0.10 -20.44 9.72
C LYS A 71 1.50 -19.84 9.85
N HIS A 72 1.73 -18.71 9.17
CA HIS A 72 3.00 -17.97 9.18
C HIS A 72 2.97 -16.76 10.11
N GLY A 73 1.86 -16.51 10.82
CA GLY A 73 1.70 -15.30 11.63
C GLY A 73 1.68 -14.02 10.81
N ALA A 74 1.31 -14.10 9.54
CA ALA A 74 1.28 -12.98 8.60
C ALA A 74 -0.12 -12.40 8.46
N GLY A 75 -0.20 -11.07 8.24
CA GLY A 75 -1.43 -10.35 7.97
C GLY A 75 -1.82 -10.37 6.50
N VAL A 76 -3.11 -10.31 6.23
CA VAL A 76 -3.68 -10.22 4.88
C VAL A 76 -4.52 -8.98 4.73
N GLU A 77 -4.22 -8.23 3.67
CA GLU A 77 -5.05 -7.16 3.14
C GLU A 77 -5.95 -7.70 2.05
N GLY A 78 -7.19 -7.26 2.03
CA GLY A 78 -8.16 -7.64 1.00
C GLY A 78 -8.75 -6.43 0.29
N GLU A 79 -9.10 -6.62 -0.97
CA GLU A 79 -9.70 -5.62 -1.85
C GLU A 79 -10.87 -6.26 -2.62
N LEU A 80 -11.96 -5.49 -2.82
CA LEU A 80 -13.11 -5.94 -3.61
C LEU A 80 -13.24 -5.21 -4.94
N GLU A 81 -12.92 -3.92 -4.92
CA GLU A 81 -13.01 -3.07 -6.11
C GLU A 81 -11.61 -2.62 -6.51
N ALA A 82 -11.27 -2.72 -7.78
CA ALA A 82 -10.02 -2.15 -8.28
C ALA A 82 -9.98 -0.64 -8.02
N VAL A 83 -8.92 -0.17 -7.40
CA VAL A 83 -8.65 1.27 -7.30
C VAL A 83 -8.28 1.79 -8.69
N ARG A 84 -8.87 2.92 -9.11
CA ARG A 84 -8.63 3.54 -10.43
C ARG A 84 -7.15 3.88 -10.62
N GLY A 85 -6.73 3.99 -11.87
CA GLY A 85 -5.37 4.34 -12.25
C GLY A 85 -4.50 3.13 -12.54
N ILE A 86 -3.29 3.41 -13.02
CA ILE A 86 -2.31 2.37 -13.38
C ILE A 86 -1.12 2.53 -12.44
N GLU A 87 -0.80 1.46 -11.73
CA GLU A 87 0.40 1.34 -10.91
C GLU A 87 1.15 0.07 -11.32
N ASP A 88 2.45 0.21 -11.62
CA ASP A 88 3.33 -0.88 -12.04
C ASP A 88 2.75 -1.75 -13.18
N GLU A 89 2.12 -1.10 -14.19
CA GLU A 89 1.47 -1.72 -15.35
C GLU A 89 0.17 -2.49 -15.02
N VAL A 90 -0.32 -2.40 -13.78
CA VAL A 90 -1.56 -3.00 -13.32
C VAL A 90 -2.60 -1.91 -13.03
N GLY A 91 -3.85 -2.15 -13.38
CA GLY A 91 -4.96 -1.25 -13.09
C GLY A 91 -5.77 -0.84 -14.32
N SER A 92 -6.74 0.04 -14.10
CA SER A 92 -7.63 0.56 -15.13
C SER A 92 -8.07 1.99 -14.81
N ASP A 93 -8.14 2.84 -15.83
CA ASP A 93 -8.71 4.20 -15.70
C ASP A 93 -10.27 4.19 -15.70
N VAL A 94 -10.88 3.03 -15.85
CA VAL A 94 -12.35 2.89 -15.87
C VAL A 94 -12.88 2.87 -14.44
N GLU A 95 -13.89 3.69 -14.16
CA GLU A 95 -14.60 3.66 -12.89
C GLU A 95 -15.47 2.40 -12.81
N GLY A 96 -15.12 1.51 -11.88
CA GLY A 96 -15.95 0.35 -11.55
C GLY A 96 -17.19 0.77 -10.76
N GLU A 97 -18.23 -0.06 -10.78
CA GLU A 97 -19.36 0.11 -9.89
C GLU A 97 -18.92 -0.16 -8.44
N LEU A 98 -19.24 0.77 -7.52
CA LEU A 98 -18.89 0.59 -6.10
C LEU A 98 -19.72 -0.54 -5.48
N VAL A 99 -19.04 -1.47 -4.87
CA VAL A 99 -19.69 -2.54 -4.10
C VAL A 99 -20.42 -1.96 -2.89
N PRO A 100 -21.68 -2.34 -2.61
CA PRO A 100 -22.40 -1.86 -1.43
C PRO A 100 -21.65 -2.13 -0.12
N VAL A 101 -21.77 -1.21 0.85
CA VAL A 101 -21.12 -1.33 2.17
C VAL A 101 -21.44 -2.67 2.84
N ASP A 102 -22.67 -3.17 2.71
CA ASP A 102 -23.07 -4.47 3.23
C ASP A 102 -22.21 -5.61 2.71
N ARG A 103 -21.87 -5.58 1.43
CA ARG A 103 -21.00 -6.57 0.81
C ARG A 103 -19.55 -6.44 1.26
N CYS A 104 -19.06 -5.21 1.52
CA CYS A 104 -17.74 -5.01 2.10
C CYS A 104 -17.67 -5.65 3.50
N VAL A 105 -18.67 -5.41 4.33
CA VAL A 105 -18.76 -5.98 5.69
C VAL A 105 -18.84 -7.51 5.63
N GLU A 106 -19.70 -8.06 4.78
CA GLU A 106 -19.81 -9.53 4.56
C GLU A 106 -18.47 -10.14 4.16
N PHE A 107 -17.74 -9.48 3.23
CA PHE A 107 -16.44 -9.95 2.77
C PHE A 107 -15.39 -9.96 3.89
N ILE A 108 -15.30 -8.86 4.64
CA ILE A 108 -14.36 -8.74 5.78
C ILE A 108 -14.63 -9.84 6.82
N GLU A 109 -15.89 -10.04 7.18
CA GLU A 109 -16.28 -11.05 8.17
C GLU A 109 -16.03 -12.47 7.67
N ALA A 110 -16.41 -12.75 6.43
CA ALA A 110 -16.32 -14.08 5.86
C ALA A 110 -14.87 -14.50 5.55
N THR A 111 -13.99 -13.58 5.17
CA THR A 111 -12.58 -13.87 4.87
C THR A 111 -11.71 -13.86 6.11
N GLY A 112 -11.99 -12.96 7.06
CA GLY A 112 -11.16 -12.74 8.24
C GLY A 112 -9.82 -12.09 7.91
N ILE A 113 -9.79 -11.21 6.90
CA ILE A 113 -8.65 -10.33 6.58
C ILE A 113 -8.34 -9.39 7.74
N ASP A 114 -7.09 -8.92 7.81
CA ASP A 114 -6.60 -8.06 8.89
C ASP A 114 -6.82 -6.57 8.59
N CYS A 115 -6.84 -6.19 7.31
CA CYS A 115 -7.17 -4.84 6.86
C CYS A 115 -7.85 -4.88 5.48
N PHE A 116 -8.57 -3.81 5.16
CA PHE A 116 -9.40 -3.74 3.96
C PHE A 116 -9.15 -2.47 3.16
N ALA A 117 -8.96 -2.60 1.85
CA ALA A 117 -8.77 -1.51 0.89
C ALA A 117 -10.06 -1.27 0.08
N PRO A 118 -10.95 -0.35 0.48
CA PRO A 118 -12.13 0.03 -0.29
C PRO A 118 -11.80 1.04 -1.37
N ALA A 119 -12.49 0.99 -2.51
CA ALA A 119 -12.53 2.11 -3.45
C ALA A 119 -13.30 3.29 -2.82
N ILE A 120 -12.64 4.43 -2.67
CA ILE A 120 -13.17 5.63 -2.01
C ILE A 120 -13.04 6.91 -2.83
N GLY A 121 -12.83 6.75 -4.15
CA GLY A 121 -12.63 7.87 -5.06
C GLY A 121 -11.18 8.31 -5.23
N THR A 122 -10.23 7.58 -4.64
CA THR A 122 -8.80 7.71 -4.92
C THR A 122 -8.41 7.00 -6.20
N ALA A 123 -7.23 7.34 -6.75
CA ALA A 123 -6.68 6.70 -7.93
C ALA A 123 -5.16 6.58 -7.81
N HIS A 124 -4.59 5.52 -8.39
CA HIS A 124 -3.15 5.36 -8.50
C HIS A 124 -2.55 6.39 -9.48
N GLY A 125 -1.32 6.81 -9.23
CA GLY A 125 -0.63 7.79 -10.07
C GLY A 125 -0.87 9.25 -9.64
N LEU A 126 -0.71 10.17 -10.60
CA LEU A 126 -0.97 11.60 -10.40
C LEU A 126 -2.42 11.94 -10.78
N TYR A 127 -3.09 12.68 -9.92
CA TYR A 127 -4.42 13.18 -10.23
C TYR A 127 -4.38 14.24 -11.32
N LYS A 128 -5.26 14.10 -12.32
CA LYS A 128 -5.50 15.12 -13.35
C LYS A 128 -6.46 16.23 -12.87
N THR A 129 -7.31 15.87 -11.91
CA THR A 129 -8.29 16.76 -11.26
C THR A 129 -8.36 16.39 -9.78
N GLU A 130 -8.82 17.30 -8.93
CA GLU A 130 -9.00 17.01 -7.51
C GLU A 130 -9.97 15.84 -7.30
N PRO A 131 -9.58 14.78 -6.58
CA PRO A 131 -10.41 13.61 -6.38
C PRO A 131 -11.58 13.91 -5.44
N LYS A 132 -12.73 13.32 -5.71
CA LYS A 132 -13.88 13.36 -4.81
C LYS A 132 -13.82 12.17 -3.86
N ILE A 133 -13.33 12.41 -2.65
CA ILE A 133 -13.17 11.36 -1.64
C ILE A 133 -14.48 11.07 -0.94
N ASN A 134 -14.84 9.79 -0.88
CA ASN A 134 -16.03 9.30 -0.19
C ASN A 134 -15.71 8.94 1.27
N PHE A 135 -15.64 9.95 2.14
CA PHE A 135 -15.38 9.77 3.58
C PHE A 135 -16.49 8.97 4.26
N GLU A 136 -17.76 9.23 3.88
CA GLU A 136 -18.94 8.58 4.45
C GLU A 136 -18.89 7.05 4.25
N ARG A 137 -18.33 6.61 3.13
CA ARG A 137 -18.15 5.18 2.86
C ARG A 137 -17.13 4.55 3.83
N VAL A 138 -16.02 5.22 4.10
CA VAL A 138 -15.03 4.76 5.09
C VAL A 138 -15.68 4.65 6.48
N GLU A 139 -16.35 5.71 6.92
CA GLU A 139 -17.03 5.77 8.20
C GLU A 139 -18.12 4.68 8.32
N ALA A 140 -18.91 4.47 7.26
CA ALA A 140 -19.97 3.46 7.25
C ALA A 140 -19.43 2.02 7.34
N ILE A 141 -18.29 1.71 6.70
CA ILE A 141 -17.64 0.39 6.80
C ILE A 141 -17.12 0.20 8.23
N VAL A 142 -16.36 1.16 8.76
CA VAL A 142 -15.73 1.09 10.08
C VAL A 142 -16.76 1.02 11.21
N ALA A 143 -17.86 1.79 11.11
CA ALA A 143 -18.94 1.76 12.09
C ALA A 143 -19.63 0.40 12.19
N ARG A 144 -19.73 -0.34 11.09
CA ARG A 144 -20.40 -1.66 11.04
C ARG A 144 -19.45 -2.80 11.36
N ARG A 145 -18.19 -2.67 10.90
CA ARG A 145 -17.14 -3.65 11.16
C ARG A 145 -15.82 -2.90 11.42
N PRO A 146 -15.41 -2.70 12.67
CA PRO A 146 -14.14 -2.06 13.02
C PRO A 146 -12.96 -2.87 12.45
N THR A 147 -12.52 -2.49 11.25
CA THR A 147 -11.42 -3.10 10.51
C THR A 147 -10.49 -1.97 10.07
N PRO A 148 -9.16 -2.10 10.22
CA PRO A 148 -8.21 -1.13 9.71
C PRO A 148 -8.42 -0.92 8.21
N ILE A 149 -8.68 0.33 7.81
CA ILE A 149 -8.84 0.69 6.40
C ILE A 149 -7.50 1.05 5.79
N VAL A 150 -7.27 0.59 4.56
CA VAL A 150 -6.08 0.91 3.77
C VAL A 150 -6.44 1.93 2.70
N LEU A 151 -5.63 2.97 2.59
CA LEU A 151 -5.73 3.99 1.56
C LEU A 151 -4.72 3.70 0.45
N HIS A 152 -5.21 3.37 -0.74
CA HIS A 152 -4.45 3.34 -1.98
C HIS A 152 -4.60 4.65 -2.75
N GLY A 153 -3.65 4.96 -3.65
CA GLY A 153 -3.70 6.15 -4.48
C GLY A 153 -3.52 7.47 -3.70
N GLY A 154 -2.66 7.48 -2.69
CA GLY A 154 -2.47 8.65 -1.83
C GLY A 154 -1.67 9.81 -2.44
N THR A 155 -0.95 9.61 -3.56
CA THR A 155 -0.09 10.66 -4.12
C THR A 155 -0.90 11.85 -4.64
N GLY A 156 -0.64 13.04 -4.10
CA GLY A 156 -1.31 14.27 -4.51
C GLY A 156 -2.53 14.66 -3.66
N LEU A 157 -2.91 13.85 -2.67
CA LEU A 157 -3.90 14.26 -1.69
C LEU A 157 -3.33 15.34 -0.74
N SER A 158 -4.19 16.25 -0.30
CA SER A 158 -3.82 17.26 0.69
C SER A 158 -3.58 16.64 2.07
N SER A 159 -2.75 17.29 2.90
CA SER A 159 -2.55 16.88 4.29
C SER A 159 -3.85 16.82 5.10
N ASP A 160 -4.80 17.70 4.81
CA ASP A 160 -6.11 17.71 5.47
C ASP A 160 -6.97 16.53 5.05
N THR A 161 -6.91 16.14 3.78
CA THR A 161 -7.58 14.93 3.27
C THR A 161 -7.04 13.68 3.97
N PHE A 162 -5.71 13.55 4.08
CA PHE A 162 -5.11 12.43 4.82
C PHE A 162 -5.58 12.39 6.28
N ARG A 163 -5.54 13.52 6.98
CA ARG A 163 -5.97 13.59 8.39
C ARG A 163 -7.43 13.20 8.57
N LYS A 164 -8.31 13.65 7.66
CA LYS A 164 -9.73 13.27 7.69
C LYS A 164 -9.91 11.78 7.44
N LEU A 165 -9.21 11.19 6.47
CA LEU A 165 -9.27 9.74 6.21
C LEU A 165 -8.77 8.92 7.41
N ILE A 166 -7.67 9.35 8.03
CA ILE A 166 -7.14 8.70 9.23
C ILE A 166 -8.13 8.80 10.39
N ALA A 167 -8.76 9.96 10.58
CA ALA A 167 -9.80 10.13 11.59
C ALA A 167 -11.05 9.27 11.32
N ALA A 168 -11.37 9.01 10.05
CA ALA A 168 -12.45 8.13 9.61
C ALA A 168 -12.14 6.63 9.77
N GLY A 169 -10.87 6.25 10.03
CA GLY A 169 -10.47 4.85 10.26
C GLY A 169 -9.39 4.29 9.32
N CYS A 170 -8.79 5.13 8.45
CA CYS A 170 -7.62 4.69 7.68
C CYS A 170 -6.42 4.51 8.61
N ALA A 171 -5.89 3.30 8.66
CA ALA A 171 -4.77 2.90 9.50
C ALA A 171 -3.48 2.60 8.72
N LYS A 172 -3.58 2.37 7.42
CA LYS A 172 -2.45 2.14 6.49
C LYS A 172 -2.62 3.05 5.29
N VAL A 173 -1.52 3.65 4.82
CA VAL A 173 -1.50 4.51 3.62
C VAL A 173 -0.38 4.04 2.70
N ASN A 174 -0.71 3.74 1.44
CA ASN A 174 0.26 3.37 0.42
C ASN A 174 0.72 4.63 -0.33
N ILE A 175 2.03 4.88 -0.36
CA ILE A 175 2.67 5.96 -1.10
C ILE A 175 3.74 5.37 -2.01
N SER A 176 3.50 5.37 -3.30
CA SER A 176 4.40 4.84 -4.33
C SER A 176 4.83 5.93 -5.31
N THR A 177 3.92 6.50 -6.08
CA THR A 177 4.20 7.45 -7.17
C THR A 177 5.05 8.63 -6.73
N MET A 178 4.78 9.23 -5.56
CA MET A 178 5.59 10.34 -5.05
C MET A 178 7.04 9.94 -4.79
N LEU A 179 7.27 8.75 -4.26
CA LEU A 179 8.63 8.24 -4.03
C LEU A 179 9.35 7.96 -5.35
N LYS A 180 8.65 7.41 -6.36
CA LYS A 180 9.20 7.18 -7.71
C LYS A 180 9.58 8.49 -8.39
N ILE A 181 8.73 9.52 -8.31
CA ILE A 181 9.02 10.87 -8.83
C ILE A 181 10.23 11.48 -8.12
N THR A 182 10.21 11.47 -6.78
CA THR A 182 11.32 11.98 -5.98
C THR A 182 12.64 11.30 -6.35
N PHE A 183 12.62 10.00 -6.50
CA PHE A 183 13.80 9.23 -6.93
C PHE A 183 14.34 9.73 -8.29
N ALA A 184 13.47 9.80 -9.29
CA ALA A 184 13.86 10.19 -10.65
C ALA A 184 14.34 11.65 -10.71
N ASP A 185 13.64 12.56 -10.04
CA ASP A 185 13.99 13.98 -10.06
C ASP A 185 15.26 14.28 -9.26
N SER A 186 15.48 13.60 -8.14
CA SER A 186 16.74 13.70 -7.39
C SER A 186 17.95 13.32 -8.23
N PHE A 187 17.84 12.25 -9.05
CA PHE A 187 18.90 11.88 -10.01
C PHE A 187 19.17 12.98 -11.01
N LYS A 188 18.13 13.53 -11.63
CA LYS A 188 18.25 14.60 -12.63
C LYS A 188 18.91 15.83 -12.03
N HIS A 189 18.36 16.34 -10.93
CA HIS A 189 18.86 17.54 -10.27
C HIS A 189 20.32 17.40 -9.81
N TYR A 190 20.68 16.20 -9.28
CA TYR A 190 22.07 15.96 -8.87
C TYR A 190 23.03 16.01 -10.04
N LEU A 191 22.70 15.37 -11.18
CA LEU A 191 23.55 15.35 -12.37
C LEU A 191 23.58 16.71 -13.10
N GLU A 192 22.47 17.46 -13.10
CA GLU A 192 22.46 18.85 -13.60
C GLU A 192 23.38 19.75 -12.79
N ALA A 193 23.35 19.64 -11.46
CA ALA A 193 24.22 20.40 -10.56
C ALA A 193 25.70 19.96 -10.62
N LYS A 194 25.95 18.68 -10.97
CA LYS A 194 27.31 18.08 -11.02
C LYS A 194 27.51 17.26 -12.30
N PRO A 195 27.62 17.90 -13.48
CA PRO A 195 27.64 17.20 -14.76
C PRO A 195 28.83 16.25 -14.97
N LYS A 196 29.88 16.36 -14.16
CA LYS A 196 31.09 15.52 -14.23
C LYS A 196 31.12 14.42 -13.16
N GLU A 197 30.06 14.28 -12.36
CA GLU A 197 29.99 13.25 -11.33
C GLU A 197 29.72 11.89 -12.00
N TYR A 198 30.49 10.90 -11.61
CA TYR A 198 30.37 9.51 -12.08
C TYR A 198 30.37 8.51 -10.92
N ASP A 199 30.45 8.96 -9.67
CA ASP A 199 30.44 8.08 -8.51
C ASP A 199 28.98 7.74 -8.12
N PRO A 200 28.54 6.47 -8.34
CA PRO A 200 27.17 6.07 -8.05
C PRO A 200 26.82 6.17 -6.57
N MET A 201 27.81 6.03 -5.67
CA MET A 201 27.57 6.12 -4.23
C MET A 201 27.23 7.51 -3.77
N LYS A 202 27.84 8.54 -4.37
CA LYS A 202 27.50 9.95 -4.07
C LYS A 202 26.09 10.27 -4.58
N LEU A 203 25.75 9.80 -5.78
CA LEU A 203 24.44 9.95 -6.37
C LEU A 203 23.38 9.29 -5.50
N GLN A 204 23.58 8.02 -5.10
CA GLN A 204 22.67 7.29 -4.22
C GLN A 204 22.47 7.97 -2.84
N ARG A 205 23.51 8.59 -2.28
CA ARG A 205 23.37 9.34 -1.02
C ARG A 205 22.46 10.55 -1.16
N ALA A 206 22.54 11.27 -2.28
CA ALA A 206 21.66 12.42 -2.53
C ALA A 206 20.21 11.95 -2.67
N VAL A 207 19.96 10.94 -3.51
CA VAL A 207 18.64 10.34 -3.71
C VAL A 207 18.07 9.82 -2.38
N HIS A 208 18.87 9.13 -1.58
CA HIS A 208 18.45 8.64 -0.26
C HIS A 208 18.01 9.79 0.67
N ALA A 209 18.76 10.90 0.69
CA ALA A 209 18.41 12.05 1.52
C ALA A 209 17.06 12.65 1.14
N ASP A 210 16.79 12.79 -0.16
CA ASP A 210 15.53 13.35 -0.66
C ASP A 210 14.35 12.41 -0.34
N LEU A 211 14.51 11.09 -0.56
CA LEU A 211 13.49 10.09 -0.21
C LEU A 211 13.17 10.08 1.28
N VAL A 212 14.19 10.18 2.14
CA VAL A 212 14.02 10.26 3.60
C VAL A 212 13.23 11.52 3.97
N ASN A 213 13.51 12.65 3.36
CA ASN A 213 12.78 13.89 3.64
C ASN A 213 11.31 13.80 3.25
N VAL A 214 11.00 13.23 2.08
CA VAL A 214 9.61 13.00 1.64
C VAL A 214 8.90 12.04 2.58
N ALA A 215 9.54 10.92 2.95
CA ALA A 215 8.95 9.94 3.87
C ALA A 215 8.66 10.55 5.25
N LYS A 216 9.58 11.35 5.80
CA LYS A 216 9.36 12.08 7.06
C LYS A 216 8.14 13.00 7.00
N GLY A 217 7.98 13.76 5.91
CA GLY A 217 6.83 14.63 5.71
C GLY A 217 5.48 13.86 5.71
N PHE A 218 5.46 12.69 5.11
CA PHE A 218 4.29 11.80 5.19
C PHE A 218 4.06 11.27 6.60
N MET A 219 5.10 10.81 7.30
CA MET A 219 4.99 10.32 8.68
C MET A 219 4.46 11.40 9.63
N GLU A 220 4.88 12.65 9.48
CA GLU A 220 4.35 13.79 10.23
C GLU A 220 2.89 14.06 9.88
N THR A 221 2.54 14.05 8.59
CA THR A 221 1.17 14.25 8.10
C THR A 221 0.23 13.17 8.63
N PHE A 222 0.67 11.91 8.67
CA PHE A 222 -0.11 10.77 9.15
C PHE A 222 -0.16 10.68 10.68
N GLY A 223 0.64 11.46 11.39
CA GLY A 223 0.72 11.43 12.85
C GLY A 223 1.40 10.17 13.38
N SER A 224 2.19 9.47 12.57
CA SER A 224 2.97 8.29 12.97
C SER A 224 4.35 8.64 13.53
N ALA A 225 4.84 9.85 13.31
CA ALA A 225 6.11 10.31 13.85
C ALA A 225 6.11 10.27 15.40
N GLY A 226 7.14 9.64 15.99
CA GLY A 226 7.30 9.52 17.44
C GLY A 226 6.33 8.53 18.11
N ARG A 227 5.71 7.62 17.33
CA ARG A 227 4.77 6.63 17.85
C ARG A 227 5.31 5.19 17.88
N ALA A 228 6.56 5.00 17.58
CA ALA A 228 7.25 3.71 17.65
C ALA A 228 8.07 3.59 18.94
#